data_30127472f156a201695d75c19c03ffe8
#
_entry.id   30127472f156a201695d75c19c03ffe8
#
_cell.length_a   1.000
_cell.length_b   1.000
_cell.length_c   1.000
_cell.angle_alpha   90.00
_cell.angle_beta   90.00
_cell.angle_gamma   90.00
#
_symmetry.space_group_name_H-M   'P 1'
#
loop_
_entity.id
_entity.type
_entity.pdbx_description
1 polymer ?
#
loop_
_entity_poly.entity_id
_entity_poly.type
_entity_poly.pdbx_seq_one_letter_code
_entity_poly.pdbx_strand_id
1 'polypeptide(L)'
;MDIGIDLLAILFCVGFVASFIDAIAGGGGLITIPALLMTGMPPAMSLGTNKLQAMGGALSASLYFLRKRAVNLRDIWFILIWVFLGSALGTLLIQSIDVAIFKKILPFLILAIGLYFLFTPKLGDEDRKQRLSYLLFGLLVSPFLGFYDGFFGPGTGSIMSLACVTLLGFNLPKATAHAKVMNFTSNLASFALFLLGGQILWKVGFVMMAGSILGANLGAKMVMTKGKTLIRPMVVIMSFMMTAKMVYDQGWFHF
;
A
#
# COMPACT_ATOMS: atom_id res chain seq x y z
N MET A 1 0.42 26.07 -9.44
CA MET A 1 0.03 25.22 -10.58
C MET A 1 -1.47 25.33 -10.77
N ASP A 2 -1.89 25.94 -11.86
CA ASP A 2 -3.30 25.88 -12.26
C ASP A 2 -3.55 24.55 -12.97
N ILE A 3 -4.14 23.61 -12.25
CA ILE A 3 -4.48 22.31 -12.77
C ILE A 3 -5.91 22.38 -13.32
N GLY A 4 -6.02 22.23 -14.66
CA GLY A 4 -7.30 22.25 -15.36
C GLY A 4 -8.24 21.13 -14.91
N ILE A 5 -9.54 21.31 -15.14
CA ILE A 5 -10.60 20.38 -14.75
C ILE A 5 -10.39 19.00 -15.38
N ASP A 6 -9.94 18.96 -16.65
CA ASP A 6 -9.68 17.71 -17.37
C ASP A 6 -8.62 16.85 -16.69
N LEU A 7 -7.51 17.47 -16.26
CA LEU A 7 -6.45 16.76 -15.54
C LEU A 7 -6.91 16.30 -14.17
N LEU A 8 -7.75 17.08 -13.47
CA LEU A 8 -8.35 16.66 -12.20
C LEU A 8 -9.28 15.45 -12.38
N ALA A 9 -10.07 15.41 -13.45
CA ALA A 9 -10.91 14.26 -13.77
C ALA A 9 -10.08 12.98 -14.04
N ILE A 10 -8.98 13.12 -14.79
CA ILE A 10 -8.04 12.01 -15.02
C ILE A 10 -7.45 11.54 -13.69
N LEU A 11 -6.99 12.45 -12.84
CA LEU A 11 -6.41 12.12 -11.54
C LEU A 11 -7.41 11.48 -10.57
N PHE A 12 -8.68 11.87 -10.63
CA PHE A 12 -9.76 11.18 -9.93
C PHE A 12 -9.88 9.71 -10.37
N CYS A 13 -9.91 9.47 -11.70
CA CYS A 13 -9.97 8.11 -12.25
C CYS A 13 -8.72 7.29 -11.88
N VAL A 14 -7.54 7.91 -11.92
CA VAL A 14 -6.28 7.30 -11.47
C VAL A 14 -6.38 6.90 -10.00
N GLY A 15 -6.85 7.79 -9.13
CA GLY A 15 -7.07 7.50 -7.71
C GLY A 15 -8.04 6.33 -7.49
N PHE A 16 -9.14 6.32 -8.26
CA PHE A 16 -10.14 5.24 -8.21
C PHE A 16 -9.53 3.88 -8.59
N VAL A 17 -8.92 3.78 -9.78
CA VAL A 17 -8.33 2.52 -10.30
C VAL A 17 -7.18 2.05 -9.40
N ALA A 18 -6.29 2.95 -9.03
CA ALA A 18 -5.17 2.63 -8.18
C ALA A 18 -5.61 2.10 -6.82
N SER A 19 -6.59 2.74 -6.19
CA SER A 19 -7.06 2.30 -4.87
C SER A 19 -7.96 1.07 -4.91
N PHE A 20 -8.68 0.86 -6.01
CA PHE A 20 -9.37 -0.41 -6.26
C PHE A 20 -8.38 -1.59 -6.28
N ILE A 21 -7.32 -1.47 -7.09
CA ILE A 21 -6.26 -2.48 -7.17
C ILE A 21 -5.54 -2.61 -5.82
N ASP A 22 -5.23 -1.48 -5.18
CA ASP A 22 -4.54 -1.44 -3.90
C ASP A 22 -5.32 -2.14 -2.78
N ALA A 23 -6.63 -2.02 -2.77
CA ALA A 23 -7.46 -2.71 -1.77
C ALA A 23 -7.44 -4.24 -1.91
N ILE A 24 -7.18 -4.75 -3.11
CA ILE A 24 -7.16 -6.19 -3.42
C ILE A 24 -5.75 -6.76 -3.29
N ALA A 25 -4.79 -6.13 -3.96
CA ALA A 25 -3.44 -6.67 -4.15
C ALA A 25 -2.34 -5.83 -3.50
N GLY A 26 -2.62 -4.62 -3.08
CA GLY A 26 -1.60 -3.65 -2.70
C GLY A 26 -0.91 -3.04 -3.93
N GLY A 27 -0.25 -1.90 -3.74
CA GLY A 27 0.57 -1.32 -4.80
C GLY A 27 -0.02 -0.15 -5.57
N GLY A 28 -1.09 0.45 -5.11
CA GLY A 28 -1.69 1.65 -5.71
C GLY A 28 -0.70 2.79 -5.93
N GLY A 29 0.30 2.94 -5.05
CA GLY A 29 1.35 3.94 -5.17
C GLY A 29 2.16 3.88 -6.46
N LEU A 30 2.27 2.70 -7.09
CA LEU A 30 2.96 2.58 -8.38
C LEU A 30 2.18 3.11 -9.57
N ILE A 31 0.90 3.31 -9.40
CA ILE A 31 0.04 3.96 -10.40
C ILE A 31 -0.03 5.46 -10.09
N THR A 32 -0.25 5.80 -8.83
CA THR A 32 -0.53 7.18 -8.41
C THR A 32 0.71 8.07 -8.39
N ILE A 33 1.86 7.57 -7.90
CA ILE A 33 3.09 8.38 -7.82
C ILE A 33 3.58 8.79 -9.22
N PRO A 34 3.73 7.88 -10.21
CA PRO A 34 4.07 8.29 -11.57
C PRO A 34 3.04 9.25 -12.19
N ALA A 35 1.75 9.03 -11.99
CA ALA A 35 0.72 9.93 -12.49
C ALA A 35 0.87 11.35 -11.93
N LEU A 36 1.20 11.48 -10.64
CA LEU A 36 1.49 12.77 -10.01
C LEU A 36 2.77 13.40 -10.57
N LEU A 37 3.84 12.63 -10.75
CA LEU A 37 5.10 13.10 -11.33
C LEU A 37 4.92 13.59 -12.78
N MET A 38 4.09 12.90 -13.57
CA MET A 38 3.77 13.33 -14.95
C MET A 38 3.04 14.66 -15.03
N THR A 39 2.43 15.14 -13.93
CA THR A 39 1.87 16.52 -13.89
C THR A 39 2.93 17.60 -13.72
N GLY A 40 4.21 17.24 -13.64
CA GLY A 40 5.31 18.17 -13.35
C GLY A 40 5.49 18.51 -11.88
N MET A 41 4.80 17.79 -10.99
CA MET A 41 4.90 18.01 -9.54
C MET A 41 6.26 17.54 -9.00
N PRO A 42 6.92 18.32 -8.12
CA PRO A 42 8.15 17.89 -7.48
C PRO A 42 7.99 16.55 -6.74
N PRO A 43 9.04 15.69 -6.70
CA PRO A 43 8.95 14.35 -6.11
C PRO A 43 8.44 14.33 -4.67
N ALA A 44 8.92 15.22 -3.81
CA ALA A 44 8.50 15.30 -2.42
C ALA A 44 7.00 15.67 -2.28
N MET A 45 6.53 16.63 -3.10
CA MET A 45 5.12 17.02 -3.14
C MET A 45 4.23 15.89 -3.73
N SER A 46 4.72 15.15 -4.72
CA SER A 46 4.04 13.98 -5.27
C SER A 46 3.86 12.88 -4.21
N LEU A 47 4.91 12.61 -3.41
CA LEU A 47 4.84 11.66 -2.31
C LEU A 47 3.85 12.10 -1.23
N GLY A 48 3.92 13.34 -0.77
CA GLY A 48 3.01 13.87 0.25
C GLY A 48 1.55 13.89 -0.21
N THR A 49 1.30 14.30 -1.46
CA THR A 49 -0.04 14.30 -2.07
C THR A 49 -0.56 12.86 -2.24
N ASN A 50 0.32 11.92 -2.61
CA ASN A 50 -0.02 10.50 -2.66
C ASN A 50 -0.41 9.95 -1.29
N LYS A 51 0.28 10.34 -0.19
CA LYS A 51 -0.07 9.89 1.16
C LYS A 51 -1.45 10.38 1.60
N LEU A 52 -1.84 11.60 1.24
CA LEU A 52 -3.19 12.11 1.49
C LEU A 52 -4.26 11.25 0.79
N GLN A 53 -4.12 11.01 -0.52
CA GLN A 53 -5.10 10.22 -1.27
C GLN A 53 -5.12 8.75 -0.81
N ALA A 54 -3.95 8.14 -0.57
CA ALA A 54 -3.83 6.75 -0.14
C ALA A 54 -4.42 6.53 1.26
N MET A 55 -4.24 7.48 2.18
CA MET A 55 -4.87 7.47 3.51
C MET A 55 -6.40 7.39 3.38
N GLY A 56 -7.02 8.19 2.51
CA GLY A 56 -8.48 8.16 2.30
C GLY A 56 -8.96 6.83 1.74
N GLY A 57 -8.26 6.29 0.75
CA GLY A 57 -8.55 4.95 0.18
C GLY A 57 -8.39 3.84 1.21
N ALA A 58 -7.26 3.81 1.92
CA ALA A 58 -7.00 2.82 2.95
C ALA A 58 -7.99 2.90 4.13
N LEU A 59 -8.41 4.11 4.52
CA LEU A 59 -9.47 4.31 5.52
C LEU A 59 -10.79 3.70 5.05
N SER A 60 -11.20 3.98 3.81
CA SER A 60 -12.43 3.46 3.23
C SER A 60 -12.47 1.92 3.22
N ALA A 61 -11.39 1.27 2.76
CA ALA A 61 -11.26 -0.19 2.79
C ALA A 61 -11.25 -0.73 4.23
N SER A 62 -10.49 -0.09 5.13
CA SER A 62 -10.41 -0.49 6.54
C SER A 62 -11.77 -0.43 7.23
N LEU A 63 -12.52 0.66 7.03
CA LEU A 63 -13.88 0.78 7.57
C LEU A 63 -14.82 -0.31 7.03
N TYR A 64 -14.70 -0.66 5.75
CA TYR A 64 -15.45 -1.76 5.17
C TYR A 64 -15.14 -3.09 5.88
N PHE A 65 -13.86 -3.42 6.05
CA PHE A 65 -13.44 -4.65 6.72
C PHE A 65 -13.81 -4.69 8.21
N LEU A 66 -13.72 -3.56 8.91
CA LEU A 66 -14.16 -3.45 10.31
C LEU A 66 -15.67 -3.65 10.45
N ARG A 67 -16.48 -3.03 9.57
CA ARG A 67 -17.94 -3.23 9.55
C ARG A 67 -18.32 -4.69 9.26
N LYS A 68 -17.53 -5.39 8.44
CA LYS A 68 -17.70 -6.83 8.16
C LYS A 68 -17.11 -7.73 9.24
N ARG A 69 -16.57 -7.18 10.33
CA ARG A 69 -15.93 -7.90 11.44
C ARG A 69 -14.77 -8.81 10.99
N ALA A 70 -14.15 -8.49 9.84
CA ALA A 70 -12.97 -9.20 9.34
C ALA A 70 -11.71 -8.89 10.17
N VAL A 71 -11.70 -7.76 10.88
CA VAL A 71 -10.61 -7.31 11.76
C VAL A 71 -11.21 -6.84 13.08
N ASN A 72 -10.54 -7.18 14.19
CA ASN A 72 -10.85 -6.65 15.51
C ASN A 72 -9.70 -5.72 15.97
N LEU A 73 -9.97 -4.44 16.10
CA LEU A 73 -8.94 -3.46 16.49
C LEU A 73 -8.34 -3.72 17.88
N ARG A 74 -9.14 -4.31 18.81
CA ARG A 74 -8.65 -4.64 20.17
C ARG A 74 -7.51 -5.65 20.15
N ASP A 75 -7.48 -6.54 19.15
CA ASP A 75 -6.47 -7.59 19.06
C ASP A 75 -5.16 -7.07 18.43
N ILE A 76 -5.27 -6.05 17.56
CA ILE A 76 -4.15 -5.58 16.74
C ILE A 76 -3.65 -4.18 17.09
N TRP A 77 -4.21 -3.50 18.10
CA TRP A 77 -3.82 -2.13 18.47
C TRP A 77 -2.32 -1.96 18.68
N PHE A 78 -1.69 -2.97 19.29
CA PHE A 78 -0.25 -2.98 19.54
C PHE A 78 0.56 -3.04 18.22
N ILE A 79 0.11 -3.87 17.26
CA ILE A 79 0.66 -3.93 15.92
C ILE A 79 0.58 -2.55 15.23
N LEU A 80 -0.57 -1.86 15.36
CA LEU A 80 -0.79 -0.56 14.72
C LEU A 80 0.14 0.52 15.28
N ILE A 81 0.42 0.53 16.59
CA ILE A 81 1.38 1.46 17.18
C ILE A 81 2.76 1.29 16.55
N TRP A 82 3.25 0.06 16.42
CA TRP A 82 4.56 -0.21 15.86
C TRP A 82 4.64 0.04 14.35
N VAL A 83 3.55 -0.20 13.62
CA VAL A 83 3.42 0.22 12.22
C VAL A 83 3.50 1.73 12.10
N PHE A 84 2.79 2.48 12.95
CA PHE A 84 2.81 3.94 12.95
C PHE A 84 4.23 4.49 13.20
N LEU A 85 4.89 4.01 14.25
CA LEU A 85 6.26 4.44 14.61
C LEU A 85 7.26 4.09 13.50
N GLY A 86 7.19 2.87 12.96
CA GLY A 86 8.02 2.47 11.84
C GLY A 86 7.81 3.36 10.62
N SER A 87 6.56 3.64 10.27
CA SER A 87 6.22 4.50 9.14
C SER A 87 6.69 5.94 9.33
N ALA A 88 6.56 6.47 10.54
CA ALA A 88 7.08 7.79 10.87
C ALA A 88 8.60 7.85 10.65
N LEU A 89 9.34 6.87 11.14
CA LEU A 89 10.79 6.78 10.94
C LEU A 89 11.16 6.66 9.45
N GLY A 90 10.48 5.79 8.71
CA GLY A 90 10.69 5.64 7.26
C GLY A 90 10.42 6.94 6.50
N THR A 91 9.36 7.64 6.86
CA THR A 91 8.99 8.92 6.22
C THR A 91 9.98 10.04 6.54
N LEU A 92 10.50 10.11 7.74
CA LEU A 92 11.56 11.07 8.09
C LEU A 92 12.83 10.77 7.30
N LEU A 93 13.17 9.51 7.16
CA LEU A 93 14.38 9.11 6.46
C LEU A 93 14.30 9.41 4.96
N ILE A 94 13.17 9.11 4.28
CA ILE A 94 12.99 9.39 2.84
C ILE A 94 13.09 10.89 2.51
N GLN A 95 12.74 11.75 3.45
CA GLN A 95 12.86 13.20 3.28
C GLN A 95 14.30 13.71 3.45
N SER A 96 15.21 12.87 3.96
CA SER A 96 16.56 13.27 4.36
C SER A 96 17.68 12.67 3.51
N ILE A 97 17.44 11.62 2.73
CA ILE A 97 18.49 10.87 2.02
C ILE A 97 18.18 10.63 0.54
N ASP A 98 19.25 10.43 -0.25
CA ASP A 98 19.11 9.95 -1.62
C ASP A 98 18.77 8.47 -1.65
N VAL A 99 17.67 8.15 -2.32
CA VAL A 99 17.08 6.81 -2.39
C VAL A 99 17.58 5.95 -3.56
N ALA A 100 18.62 6.35 -4.25
CA ALA A 100 19.08 5.68 -5.47
C ALA A 100 19.36 4.18 -5.29
N ILE A 101 19.95 3.78 -4.16
CA ILE A 101 20.25 2.37 -3.84
C ILE A 101 18.96 1.57 -3.67
N PHE A 102 17.98 2.11 -2.94
CA PHE A 102 16.71 1.41 -2.67
C PHE A 102 15.88 1.22 -3.92
N LYS A 103 15.90 2.17 -4.86
CA LYS A 103 15.24 2.03 -6.16
C LYS A 103 15.74 0.80 -6.93
N LYS A 104 17.02 0.45 -6.81
CA LYS A 104 17.61 -0.73 -7.46
C LYS A 104 17.17 -2.05 -6.82
N ILE A 105 16.96 -2.10 -5.51
CA ILE A 105 16.61 -3.33 -4.78
C ILE A 105 15.11 -3.65 -4.87
N LEU A 106 14.28 -2.62 -4.94
CA LEU A 106 12.82 -2.74 -4.86
C LEU A 106 12.19 -3.67 -5.93
N PRO A 107 12.61 -3.63 -7.22
CA PRO A 107 12.06 -4.55 -8.22
C PRO A 107 12.23 -6.02 -7.85
N PHE A 108 13.38 -6.37 -7.28
CA PHE A 108 13.66 -7.76 -6.85
C PHE A 108 12.78 -8.18 -5.68
N LEU A 109 12.55 -7.30 -4.71
CA LEU A 109 11.67 -7.58 -3.57
C LEU A 109 10.23 -7.83 -4.03
N ILE A 110 9.71 -6.98 -4.89
CA ILE A 110 8.35 -7.10 -5.41
C ILE A 110 8.22 -8.35 -6.30
N LEU A 111 9.23 -8.62 -7.14
CA LEU A 111 9.27 -9.83 -7.96
C LEU A 111 9.26 -11.09 -7.09
N ALA A 112 10.07 -11.12 -6.03
CA ALA A 112 10.12 -12.25 -5.09
C ALA A 112 8.77 -12.53 -4.45
N ILE A 113 7.99 -11.48 -4.10
CA ILE A 113 6.63 -11.62 -3.57
C ILE A 113 5.70 -12.22 -4.63
N GLY A 114 5.74 -11.70 -5.85
CA GLY A 114 4.94 -12.23 -6.96
C GLY A 114 5.23 -13.69 -7.24
N LEU A 115 6.52 -14.06 -7.32
CA LEU A 115 6.96 -15.46 -7.51
C LEU A 115 6.53 -16.35 -6.32
N TYR A 116 6.65 -15.85 -5.09
CA TYR A 116 6.21 -16.60 -3.91
C TYR A 116 4.71 -16.93 -3.96
N PHE A 117 3.85 -15.97 -4.31
CA PHE A 117 2.42 -16.22 -4.49
C PHE A 117 2.12 -17.13 -5.69
N LEU A 118 2.92 -17.03 -6.76
CA LEU A 118 2.77 -17.87 -7.95
C LEU A 118 3.08 -19.34 -7.65
N PHE A 119 4.21 -19.60 -6.97
CA PHE A 119 4.67 -20.97 -6.68
C PHE A 119 4.07 -21.60 -5.43
N THR A 120 3.31 -20.85 -4.64
CA THR A 120 2.60 -21.36 -3.45
C THR A 120 1.08 -21.26 -3.58
N PRO A 121 0.45 -22.04 -4.50
CA PRO A 121 -0.97 -21.88 -4.83
C PRO A 121 -1.93 -22.15 -3.68
N LYS A 122 -1.51 -22.87 -2.65
CA LYS A 122 -2.30 -23.17 -1.44
C LYS A 122 -2.06 -22.19 -0.29
N LEU A 123 -1.24 -21.15 -0.51
CA LEU A 123 -0.95 -20.16 0.53
C LEU A 123 -2.17 -19.29 0.81
N GLY A 124 -2.60 -19.24 2.07
CA GLY A 124 -3.74 -18.42 2.50
C GLY A 124 -5.11 -18.96 2.04
N ASP A 125 -5.21 -20.23 1.66
CA ASP A 125 -6.47 -20.86 1.32
C ASP A 125 -7.38 -20.97 2.55
N GLU A 126 -6.79 -21.29 3.71
CA GLU A 126 -7.44 -21.47 5.00
C GLU A 126 -6.59 -20.85 6.10
N ASP A 127 -7.21 -20.59 7.26
CA ASP A 127 -6.46 -20.20 8.46
C ASP A 127 -5.56 -21.38 8.89
N ARG A 128 -4.31 -21.07 9.24
CA ARG A 128 -3.31 -22.03 9.71
C ARG A 128 -2.88 -21.71 11.13
N LYS A 129 -2.15 -22.63 11.75
CA LYS A 129 -1.55 -22.39 13.06
C LYS A 129 -0.68 -21.13 13.04
N GLN A 130 -0.96 -20.22 13.95
CA GLN A 130 -0.20 -18.99 14.17
C GLN A 130 1.24 -19.35 14.55
N ARG A 131 2.22 -18.72 13.88
CA ARG A 131 3.66 -18.90 14.13
C ARG A 131 4.22 -17.87 15.10
N LEU A 132 3.71 -16.63 15.05
CA LEU A 132 4.07 -15.55 15.95
C LEU A 132 2.83 -15.04 16.67
N SER A 133 2.94 -14.79 17.98
CA SER A 133 1.89 -14.07 18.70
C SER A 133 1.73 -12.64 18.18
N TYR A 134 0.59 -12.01 18.40
CA TYR A 134 0.37 -10.61 18.01
C TYR A 134 1.41 -9.67 18.64
N LEU A 135 1.84 -9.98 19.87
CA LEU A 135 2.88 -9.21 20.55
C LEU A 135 4.24 -9.30 19.81
N LEU A 136 4.67 -10.52 19.49
CA LEU A 136 5.94 -10.73 18.77
C LEU A 136 5.88 -10.20 17.35
N PHE A 137 4.77 -10.37 16.66
CA PHE A 137 4.55 -9.78 15.35
C PHE A 137 4.60 -8.24 15.41
N GLY A 138 3.97 -7.65 16.43
CA GLY A 138 4.00 -6.22 16.69
C GLY A 138 5.41 -5.69 16.91
N LEU A 139 6.22 -6.36 17.73
CA LEU A 139 7.59 -5.90 18.07
C LEU A 139 8.60 -6.15 16.95
N LEU A 140 8.56 -7.33 16.33
CA LEU A 140 9.62 -7.77 15.43
C LEU A 140 9.34 -7.56 13.93
N VAL A 141 8.07 -7.48 13.54
CA VAL A 141 7.69 -7.42 12.11
C VAL A 141 7.06 -6.08 11.76
N SER A 142 6.13 -5.61 12.58
CA SER A 142 5.33 -4.42 12.27
C SER A 142 6.14 -3.13 12.10
N PRO A 143 7.22 -2.86 12.87
CA PRO A 143 8.05 -1.67 12.65
C PRO A 143 8.68 -1.66 11.26
N PHE A 144 9.16 -2.83 10.79
CA PHE A 144 9.77 -2.95 9.47
C PHE A 144 8.76 -2.79 8.35
N LEU A 145 7.54 -3.34 8.53
CA LEU A 145 6.45 -3.16 7.57
C LEU A 145 6.02 -1.69 7.48
N GLY A 146 5.89 -1.03 8.64
CA GLY A 146 5.61 0.40 8.71
C GLY A 146 6.73 1.23 8.10
N PHE A 147 7.99 0.96 8.48
CA PHE A 147 9.16 1.64 7.93
C PHE A 147 9.22 1.55 6.40
N TYR A 148 9.02 0.35 5.86
CA TYR A 148 8.99 0.15 4.42
C TYR A 148 7.90 0.99 3.74
N ASP A 149 6.69 1.04 4.29
CA ASP A 149 5.60 1.85 3.73
C ASP A 149 5.87 3.36 3.85
N GLY A 150 6.40 3.80 4.98
CA GLY A 150 6.75 5.21 5.18
C GLY A 150 7.89 5.67 4.27
N PHE A 151 8.86 4.79 4.06
CA PHE A 151 10.05 5.07 3.26
C PHE A 151 9.80 4.95 1.76
N PHE A 152 9.10 3.89 1.33
CA PHE A 152 8.91 3.56 -0.08
C PHE A 152 7.44 3.53 -0.52
N GLY A 153 6.61 2.71 0.15
CA GLY A 153 5.18 2.56 -0.08
C GLY A 153 4.74 1.56 -1.15
N PRO A 154 5.33 1.49 -2.35
CA PRO A 154 4.86 0.58 -3.40
C PRO A 154 4.89 -0.89 -2.97
N GLY A 155 3.79 -1.63 -3.19
CA GLY A 155 3.69 -3.05 -2.86
C GLY A 155 3.48 -3.38 -1.38
N THR A 156 3.40 -2.39 -0.50
CA THR A 156 3.24 -2.60 0.96
C THR A 156 2.06 -3.49 1.31
N GLY A 157 0.92 -3.32 0.63
CA GLY A 157 -0.26 -4.14 0.87
C GLY A 157 -0.01 -5.63 0.64
N SER A 158 0.74 -5.99 -0.40
CA SER A 158 1.14 -7.37 -0.68
C SER A 158 2.10 -7.91 0.38
N ILE A 159 3.10 -7.12 0.79
CA ILE A 159 4.08 -7.50 1.82
C ILE A 159 3.39 -7.71 3.17
N MET A 160 2.53 -6.78 3.59
CA MET A 160 1.76 -6.89 4.82
C MET A 160 0.82 -8.09 4.81
N SER A 161 0.12 -8.34 3.67
CA SER A 161 -0.74 -9.51 3.51
C SER A 161 0.06 -10.80 3.58
N LEU A 162 1.22 -10.87 2.93
CA LEU A 162 2.11 -12.03 2.97
C LEU A 162 2.59 -12.30 4.39
N ALA A 163 3.02 -11.27 5.12
CA ALA A 163 3.43 -11.40 6.52
C ALA A 163 2.29 -11.93 7.40
N CYS A 164 1.06 -11.44 7.21
CA CYS A 164 -0.11 -11.93 7.94
C CYS A 164 -0.43 -13.39 7.61
N VAL A 165 -0.35 -13.81 6.34
CA VAL A 165 -0.59 -15.20 5.94
C VAL A 165 0.49 -16.12 6.52
N THR A 166 1.76 -15.73 6.41
CA THR A 166 2.88 -16.62 6.75
C THR A 166 3.17 -16.69 8.24
N LEU A 167 3.01 -15.58 8.97
CA LEU A 167 3.41 -15.46 10.37
C LEU A 167 2.22 -15.49 11.34
N LEU A 168 1.09 -14.87 10.99
CA LEU A 168 -0.13 -14.92 11.79
C LEU A 168 -1.06 -16.08 11.38
N GLY A 169 -0.78 -16.75 10.26
CA GLY A 169 -1.55 -17.92 9.81
C GLY A 169 -2.92 -17.59 9.22
N PHE A 170 -3.19 -16.35 8.85
CA PHE A 170 -4.50 -15.95 8.33
C PHE A 170 -4.73 -16.45 6.90
N ASN A 171 -5.99 -16.74 6.58
CA ASN A 171 -6.40 -16.89 5.18
C ASN A 171 -6.24 -15.56 4.43
N LEU A 172 -6.20 -15.61 3.11
CA LEU A 172 -5.85 -14.47 2.28
C LEU A 172 -6.81 -13.27 2.41
N PRO A 173 -8.16 -13.44 2.45
CA PRO A 173 -9.07 -12.33 2.71
C PRO A 173 -8.86 -11.65 4.06
N LYS A 174 -8.68 -12.44 5.14
CA LYS A 174 -8.43 -11.95 6.49
C LYS A 174 -7.07 -11.23 6.57
N ALA A 175 -6.03 -11.79 5.94
CA ALA A 175 -4.71 -11.17 5.85
C ALA A 175 -4.76 -9.82 5.11
N THR A 176 -5.47 -9.77 3.96
CA THR A 176 -5.67 -8.53 3.21
C THR A 176 -6.42 -7.47 4.02
N ALA A 177 -7.45 -7.88 4.77
CA ALA A 177 -8.18 -6.97 5.65
C ALA A 177 -7.28 -6.36 6.74
N HIS A 178 -6.45 -7.18 7.41
CA HIS A 178 -5.48 -6.70 8.42
C HIS A 178 -4.42 -5.81 7.79
N ALA A 179 -3.91 -6.19 6.62
CA ALA A 179 -2.94 -5.38 5.87
C ALA A 179 -3.48 -3.99 5.54
N LYS A 180 -4.78 -3.85 5.22
CA LYS A 180 -5.37 -2.53 4.94
C LYS A 180 -5.48 -1.64 6.17
N VAL A 181 -5.79 -2.21 7.33
CA VAL A 181 -5.80 -1.43 8.59
C VAL A 181 -4.38 -0.98 8.96
N MET A 182 -3.37 -1.85 8.80
CA MET A 182 -1.96 -1.47 8.99
C MET A 182 -1.53 -0.40 7.97
N ASN A 183 -1.91 -0.55 6.71
CA ASN A 183 -1.58 0.39 5.65
C ASN A 183 -2.27 1.77 5.84
N PHE A 184 -3.50 1.80 6.36
CA PHE A 184 -4.13 3.05 6.78
C PHE A 184 -3.31 3.75 7.87
N THR A 185 -2.90 3.01 8.91
CA THR A 185 -2.12 3.54 10.04
C THR A 185 -0.77 4.09 9.57
N SER A 186 -0.10 3.38 8.68
CA SER A 186 1.16 3.81 8.08
C SER A 186 1.01 5.06 7.21
N ASN A 187 -0.01 5.11 6.34
CA ASN A 187 -0.29 6.30 5.52
C ASN A 187 -0.69 7.51 6.37
N LEU A 188 -1.40 7.30 7.50
CA LEU A 188 -1.72 8.37 8.45
C LEU A 188 -0.44 8.97 9.08
N ALA A 189 0.51 8.12 9.51
CA ALA A 189 1.79 8.57 10.06
C ALA A 189 2.60 9.36 9.02
N SER A 190 2.72 8.81 7.82
CA SER A 190 3.43 9.48 6.71
C SER A 190 2.76 10.80 6.31
N PHE A 191 1.44 10.81 6.19
CA PHE A 191 0.68 12.01 5.87
C PHE A 191 0.93 13.13 6.88
N ALA A 192 0.90 12.81 8.19
CA ALA A 192 1.15 13.79 9.25
C ALA A 192 2.54 14.46 9.09
N LEU A 193 3.57 13.69 8.74
CA LEU A 193 4.93 14.22 8.55
C LEU A 193 5.07 15.04 7.27
N PHE A 194 4.47 14.61 6.15
CA PHE A 194 4.45 15.41 4.91
C PHE A 194 3.61 16.68 5.06
N LEU A 195 2.57 16.65 5.90
CA LEU A 195 1.78 17.83 6.26
C LEU A 195 2.63 18.87 6.98
N LEU A 196 3.41 18.45 7.98
CA LEU A 196 4.34 19.33 8.70
C LEU A 196 5.42 19.90 7.77
N GLY A 197 5.84 19.13 6.77
CA GLY A 197 6.79 19.58 5.74
C GLY A 197 6.19 20.50 4.66
N GLY A 198 4.88 20.75 4.68
CA GLY A 198 4.21 21.59 3.66
C GLY A 198 4.21 20.99 2.25
N GLN A 199 4.40 19.67 2.13
CA GLN A 199 4.62 18.96 0.87
C GLN A 199 3.34 18.30 0.34
N ILE A 200 2.21 19.01 0.39
CA ILE A 200 0.91 18.47 -0.05
C ILE A 200 0.21 19.46 -0.98
N LEU A 201 -0.15 19.00 -2.17
CA LEU A 201 -1.01 19.76 -3.07
C LEU A 201 -2.49 19.38 -2.81
N TRP A 202 -3.13 20.14 -1.95
CA TRP A 202 -4.44 19.84 -1.37
C TRP A 202 -5.53 19.59 -2.41
N LYS A 203 -5.65 20.46 -3.44
CA LYS A 203 -6.67 20.34 -4.48
C LYS A 203 -6.59 18.99 -5.19
N VAL A 204 -5.40 18.59 -5.61
CA VAL A 204 -5.16 17.31 -6.27
C VAL A 204 -5.37 16.15 -5.30
N GLY A 205 -4.80 16.26 -4.10
CA GLY A 205 -4.90 15.23 -3.07
C GLY A 205 -6.34 14.89 -2.72
N PHE A 206 -7.21 15.89 -2.53
CA PHE A 206 -8.63 15.67 -2.23
C PHE A 206 -9.42 15.08 -3.41
N VAL A 207 -9.15 15.54 -4.64
CA VAL A 207 -9.81 14.99 -5.83
C VAL A 207 -9.43 13.51 -6.01
N MET A 208 -8.14 13.18 -5.93
CA MET A 208 -7.68 11.80 -5.99
C MET A 208 -8.21 10.97 -4.82
N MET A 209 -8.27 11.55 -3.61
CA MET A 209 -8.81 10.87 -2.42
C MET A 209 -10.28 10.50 -2.60
N ALA A 210 -11.10 11.36 -3.20
CA ALA A 210 -12.50 11.05 -3.49
C ALA A 210 -12.61 9.82 -4.42
N GLY A 211 -11.84 9.77 -5.51
CA GLY A 211 -11.74 8.58 -6.35
C GLY A 211 -11.25 7.35 -5.58
N SER A 212 -10.22 7.53 -4.74
CA SER A 212 -9.63 6.47 -3.93
C SER A 212 -10.60 5.86 -2.92
N ILE A 213 -11.42 6.65 -2.28
CA ILE A 213 -12.47 6.20 -1.35
C ILE A 213 -13.44 5.25 -2.07
N LEU A 214 -13.90 5.62 -3.25
CA LEU A 214 -14.84 4.81 -4.04
C LEU A 214 -14.17 3.53 -4.55
N GLY A 215 -12.98 3.64 -5.13
CA GLY A 215 -12.23 2.50 -5.66
C GLY A 215 -11.88 1.48 -4.57
N ALA A 216 -11.35 1.96 -3.45
CA ALA A 216 -10.96 1.09 -2.32
C ALA A 216 -12.16 0.39 -1.67
N ASN A 217 -13.31 1.07 -1.56
CA ASN A 217 -14.53 0.44 -1.05
C ASN A 217 -15.00 -0.71 -1.94
N LEU A 218 -15.01 -0.48 -3.25
CA LEU A 218 -15.37 -1.50 -4.23
C LEU A 218 -14.39 -2.67 -4.20
N GLY A 219 -13.07 -2.39 -4.14
CA GLY A 219 -12.04 -3.41 -4.03
C GLY A 219 -12.17 -4.24 -2.75
N ALA A 220 -12.40 -3.60 -1.60
CA ALA A 220 -12.61 -4.29 -0.33
C ALA A 220 -13.86 -5.19 -0.36
N LYS A 221 -14.94 -4.73 -1.00
CA LYS A 221 -16.14 -5.56 -1.23
C LYS A 221 -15.80 -6.80 -2.07
N MET A 222 -15.01 -6.64 -3.13
CA MET A 222 -14.59 -7.76 -3.98
C MET A 222 -13.67 -8.73 -3.26
N VAL A 223 -12.79 -8.26 -2.37
CA VAL A 223 -11.97 -9.12 -1.50
C VAL A 223 -12.86 -10.04 -0.67
N MET A 224 -13.89 -9.51 -0.03
CA MET A 224 -14.78 -10.29 0.83
C MET A 224 -15.72 -11.24 0.05
N THR A 225 -16.04 -10.93 -1.21
CA THR A 225 -16.96 -11.74 -2.03
C THR A 225 -16.25 -12.76 -2.91
N LYS A 226 -15.11 -12.39 -3.49
CA LYS A 226 -14.34 -13.24 -4.41
C LYS A 226 -13.16 -13.94 -3.74
N GLY A 227 -12.69 -13.39 -2.60
CA GLY A 227 -11.63 -13.98 -1.80
C GLY A 227 -10.34 -14.26 -2.58
N LYS A 228 -9.75 -15.42 -2.30
CA LYS A 228 -8.47 -15.85 -2.88
C LYS A 228 -8.45 -15.93 -4.41
N THR A 229 -9.59 -16.22 -5.04
CA THR A 229 -9.70 -16.33 -6.51
C THR A 229 -9.43 -15.01 -7.23
N LEU A 230 -9.64 -13.88 -6.55
CA LEU A 230 -9.33 -12.55 -7.05
C LEU A 230 -7.99 -12.04 -6.54
N ILE A 231 -7.73 -12.18 -5.22
CA ILE A 231 -6.56 -11.57 -4.58
C ILE A 231 -5.28 -12.14 -5.16
N ARG A 232 -5.15 -13.46 -5.25
CA ARG A 232 -3.92 -14.11 -5.69
C ARG A 232 -3.50 -13.72 -7.10
N PRO A 233 -4.33 -13.89 -8.14
CA PRO A 233 -3.92 -13.50 -9.50
C PRO A 233 -3.62 -12.00 -9.59
N MET A 234 -4.35 -11.15 -8.87
CA MET A 234 -4.06 -9.72 -8.86
C MET A 234 -2.72 -9.40 -8.19
N VAL A 235 -2.36 -10.05 -7.07
CA VAL A 235 -1.04 -9.88 -6.45
C VAL A 235 0.06 -10.29 -7.42
N VAL A 236 -0.07 -11.44 -8.07
CA VAL A 236 0.91 -11.95 -9.04
C VAL A 236 1.05 -10.98 -10.22
N ILE A 237 -0.05 -10.67 -10.91
CA ILE A 237 -0.05 -9.78 -12.08
C ILE A 237 0.53 -8.42 -11.71
N MET A 238 0.08 -7.83 -10.61
CA MET A 238 0.57 -6.52 -10.16
C MET A 238 2.05 -6.57 -9.82
N SER A 239 2.54 -7.60 -9.13
CA SER A 239 3.96 -7.73 -8.81
C SER A 239 4.82 -7.79 -10.06
N PHE A 240 4.42 -8.55 -11.09
CA PHE A 240 5.14 -8.61 -12.36
C PHE A 240 5.09 -7.29 -13.14
N MET A 241 3.90 -6.67 -13.24
CA MET A 241 3.75 -5.36 -13.91
C MET A 241 4.59 -4.28 -13.20
N MET A 242 4.58 -4.29 -11.88
CA MET A 242 5.37 -3.38 -11.04
C MET A 242 6.86 -3.56 -11.28
N THR A 243 7.33 -4.80 -11.24
CA THR A 243 8.74 -5.11 -11.50
C THR A 243 9.15 -4.66 -12.89
N ALA A 244 8.36 -5.01 -13.91
CA ALA A 244 8.63 -4.63 -15.31
C ALA A 244 8.71 -3.10 -15.46
N LYS A 245 7.75 -2.37 -14.88
CA LYS A 245 7.76 -0.90 -14.91
C LYS A 245 9.00 -0.32 -14.22
N MET A 246 9.35 -0.81 -13.02
CA MET A 246 10.50 -0.30 -12.29
C MET A 246 11.82 -0.57 -12.99
N VAL A 247 11.97 -1.74 -13.62
CA VAL A 247 13.14 -2.11 -14.41
C VAL A 247 13.23 -1.23 -15.66
N TYR A 248 12.10 -0.96 -16.32
CA TYR A 248 12.03 -0.03 -17.46
C TYR A 248 12.40 1.40 -17.05
N ASP A 249 11.83 1.91 -15.96
CA ASP A 249 12.10 3.27 -15.45
C ASP A 249 13.57 3.47 -15.02
N GLN A 250 14.26 2.38 -14.65
CA GLN A 250 15.70 2.39 -14.30
C GLN A 250 16.63 2.25 -15.52
N GLY A 251 16.08 2.08 -16.72
CA GLY A 251 16.89 2.00 -17.96
C GLY A 251 17.72 0.72 -18.09
N TRP A 252 17.39 -0.37 -17.36
CA TRP A 252 18.19 -1.61 -17.39
C TRP A 252 18.16 -2.33 -18.73
N PHE A 253 17.25 -1.98 -19.63
CA PHE A 253 17.14 -2.49 -20.99
C PHE A 253 17.63 -1.51 -22.07
N HIS A 254 18.17 -0.36 -21.71
CA HIS A 254 18.83 0.50 -22.68
C HIS A 254 20.29 0.02 -22.86
N PHE A 255 20.50 -0.82 -23.91
CA PHE A 255 21.79 -1.15 -24.47
C PHE A 255 22.23 -0.06 -25.46
#